data_9b3d3cf75ffb3a2fe9b24a8b44d5816e
#
_entry.id   9b3d3cf75ffb3a2fe9b24a8b44d5816e
#
_cell.length_a   1.000
_cell.length_b   1.000
_cell.length_c   1.000
_cell.angle_alpha   90.00
_cell.angle_beta   90.00
_cell.angle_gamma   90.00
#
_symmetry.space_group_name_H-M   'P 1'
#
loop_
_entity.id
_entity.type
_entity.pdbx_description
1 polymer ?
#
loop_
_entity_poly.entity_id
_entity_poly.type
_entity_poly.pdbx_seq_one_letter_code
_entity_poly.pdbx_strand_id
1 'polypeptide(L)'
;MQTASDDDLARELNSLAGRYIYEDRTPNEVAFNINLESDMLMIYGEFIARFQREAELSKLDANILEAKSTYQLRKDWVNTSNEKPPAMSYFEAQGEEISKSLRTTQINAESMLTRFKKAYTSLETKQNALKKKLEAMRYEEV
;
A
#
# COMPACT_ATOMS: atom_id res chain seq x y z
N MET A 1 17.13 -12.94 8.43
CA MET A 1 17.21 -11.55 7.98
C MET A 1 16.05 -10.77 8.55
N GLN A 2 16.32 -9.68 9.25
CA GLN A 2 15.27 -8.76 9.67
C GLN A 2 14.83 -7.93 8.46
N THR A 3 13.53 -7.92 8.20
CA THR A 3 12.95 -7.04 7.20
C THR A 3 12.99 -5.60 7.72
N ALA A 4 13.42 -4.64 6.92
CA ALA A 4 13.42 -3.23 7.30
C ALA A 4 12.01 -2.78 7.71
N SER A 5 11.91 -1.97 8.76
CA SER A 5 10.65 -1.39 9.20
C SER A 5 10.15 -0.34 8.21
N ASP A 6 8.86 0.01 8.28
CA ASP A 6 8.30 1.09 7.47
C ASP A 6 9.01 2.42 7.74
N ASP A 7 9.38 2.70 9.00
CA ASP A 7 10.13 3.90 9.37
C ASP A 7 11.54 3.90 8.77
N ASP A 8 12.21 2.75 8.72
CA ASP A 8 13.53 2.61 8.10
C ASP A 8 13.45 2.87 6.60
N LEU A 9 12.46 2.32 5.92
CA LEU A 9 12.22 2.55 4.50
C LEU A 9 11.89 4.00 4.21
N ALA A 10 11.06 4.64 5.03
CA ALA A 10 10.73 6.06 4.89
C ALA A 10 11.96 6.96 5.07
N ARG A 11 12.81 6.65 6.04
CA ARG A 11 14.07 7.38 6.25
C ARG A 11 15.03 7.22 5.08
N GLU A 12 15.15 6.02 4.55
CA GLU A 12 15.98 5.77 3.37
C GLU A 12 15.45 6.53 2.15
N LEU A 13 14.14 6.52 1.92
CA LEU A 13 13.50 7.27 0.85
C LEU A 13 13.79 8.78 0.97
N ASN A 14 13.66 9.35 2.17
CA ASN A 14 13.96 10.76 2.42
C ASN A 14 15.44 11.07 2.21
N SER A 15 16.33 10.17 2.61
CA SER A 15 17.78 10.30 2.37
C SER A 15 18.10 10.33 0.86
N LEU A 16 17.48 9.44 0.09
CA LEU A 16 17.65 9.40 -1.37
C LEU A 16 17.11 10.67 -2.01
N ALA A 17 15.92 11.12 -1.63
CA ALA A 17 15.33 12.35 -2.15
C ALA A 17 16.21 13.58 -1.87
N GLY A 18 16.88 13.62 -0.72
CA GLY A 18 17.81 14.69 -0.35
C GLY A 18 19.09 14.73 -1.17
N ARG A 19 19.44 13.64 -1.84
CA ARG A 19 20.64 13.60 -2.72
C ARG A 19 20.33 13.95 -4.16
N TYR A 20 19.07 14.16 -4.52
CA TYR A 20 18.65 14.44 -5.88
C TYR A 20 19.26 15.77 -6.38
N ILE A 21 19.80 15.76 -7.59
CA ILE A 21 20.39 16.94 -8.24
C ILE A 21 19.32 17.63 -9.08
N TYR A 22 18.76 18.73 -8.59
CA TYR A 22 17.68 19.44 -9.28
C TYR A 22 18.12 20.14 -10.55
N GLU A 23 19.38 20.62 -10.60
CA GLU A 23 19.96 21.27 -11.78
C GLU A 23 20.97 20.34 -12.46
N ASP A 24 20.48 19.22 -12.98
CA ASP A 24 21.30 18.24 -13.68
C ASP A 24 21.69 18.74 -15.08
N ARG A 25 22.92 19.19 -15.19
CA ARG A 25 23.46 19.80 -16.44
C ARG A 25 24.41 18.90 -17.21
N THR A 26 24.95 17.89 -16.59
CA THR A 26 25.89 16.96 -17.20
C THR A 26 25.31 15.55 -17.32
N PRO A 27 25.77 14.74 -18.30
CA PRO A 27 25.34 13.35 -18.39
C PRO A 27 25.55 12.55 -17.11
N ASN A 28 26.62 12.79 -16.39
CA ASN A 28 26.91 12.10 -15.12
C ASN A 28 25.89 12.46 -14.03
N GLU A 29 25.49 13.72 -13.96
CA GLU A 29 24.46 14.18 -13.00
C GLU A 29 23.09 13.58 -13.33
N VAL A 30 22.72 13.52 -14.60
CA VAL A 30 21.46 12.88 -15.05
C VAL A 30 21.51 11.38 -14.74
N ALA A 31 22.63 10.70 -15.04
CA ALA A 31 22.80 9.28 -14.72
C ALA A 31 22.73 9.02 -13.22
N PHE A 32 23.30 9.89 -12.40
CA PHE A 32 23.21 9.82 -10.94
C PHE A 32 21.75 9.87 -10.47
N ASN A 33 20.98 10.83 -10.99
CA ASN A 33 19.55 10.96 -10.67
C ASN A 33 18.74 9.74 -11.11
N ILE A 34 19.01 9.16 -12.28
CA ILE A 34 18.35 7.95 -12.77
C ILE A 34 18.59 6.79 -11.79
N ASN A 35 19.81 6.60 -11.33
CA ASN A 35 20.16 5.54 -10.39
C ASN A 35 19.47 5.76 -9.03
N LEU A 36 19.42 7.00 -8.57
CA LEU A 36 18.73 7.39 -7.35
C LEU A 36 17.23 7.09 -7.42
N GLU A 37 16.61 7.42 -8.56
CA GLU A 37 15.19 7.12 -8.79
C GLU A 37 14.93 5.62 -8.87
N SER A 38 15.86 4.82 -9.40
CA SER A 38 15.75 3.37 -9.38
C SER A 38 15.72 2.83 -7.95
N ASP A 39 16.58 3.35 -7.07
CA ASP A 39 16.59 2.96 -5.65
C ASP A 39 15.28 3.39 -4.95
N MET A 40 14.78 4.58 -5.26
CA MET A 40 13.49 5.05 -4.75
C MET A 40 12.32 4.18 -5.23
N LEU A 41 12.32 3.78 -6.49
CA LEU A 41 11.30 2.88 -7.04
C LEU A 41 11.28 1.53 -6.33
N MET A 42 12.44 1.00 -5.95
CA MET A 42 12.53 -0.24 -5.16
C MET A 42 11.83 -0.09 -3.81
N ILE A 43 12.02 1.04 -3.14
CA ILE A 43 11.39 1.34 -1.85
C ILE A 43 9.86 1.47 -2.01
N TYR A 44 9.40 2.22 -3.01
CA TYR A 44 7.98 2.32 -3.31
C TYR A 44 7.35 0.96 -3.62
N GLY A 45 8.06 0.12 -4.38
CA GLY A 45 7.63 -1.25 -4.66
C GLY A 45 7.46 -2.09 -3.41
N GLU A 46 8.37 -1.95 -2.44
CA GLU A 46 8.28 -2.62 -1.14
C GLU A 46 7.06 -2.14 -0.33
N PHE A 47 6.79 -0.84 -0.28
CA PHE A 47 5.59 -0.31 0.35
C PHE A 47 4.32 -0.82 -0.32
N ILE A 48 4.28 -0.84 -1.65
CA ILE A 48 3.14 -1.36 -2.41
C ILE A 48 2.85 -2.81 -2.01
N ALA A 49 3.88 -3.66 -1.96
CA ALA A 49 3.74 -5.06 -1.56
C ALA A 49 3.22 -5.20 -0.13
N ARG A 50 3.72 -4.41 0.81
CA ARG A 50 3.30 -4.44 2.21
C ARG A 50 1.86 -4.01 2.40
N PHE A 51 1.45 -2.91 1.80
CA PHE A 51 0.07 -2.42 1.92
C PHE A 51 -0.93 -3.30 1.19
N GLN A 52 -0.55 -3.88 0.06
CA GLN A 52 -1.38 -4.85 -0.64
C GLN A 52 -1.64 -6.07 0.24
N ARG A 53 -0.60 -6.60 0.86
CA ARG A 53 -0.70 -7.74 1.78
C ARG A 53 -1.58 -7.40 2.99
N GLU A 54 -1.36 -6.25 3.61
CA GLU A 54 -2.16 -5.80 4.75
C GLU A 54 -3.63 -5.65 4.39
N ALA A 55 -3.94 -5.05 3.24
CA ALA A 55 -5.31 -4.90 2.74
C ALA A 55 -5.99 -6.26 2.52
N GLU A 56 -5.30 -7.19 1.88
CA GLU A 56 -5.83 -8.53 1.59
C GLU A 56 -6.05 -9.34 2.87
N LEU A 57 -5.10 -9.33 3.80
CA LEU A 57 -5.22 -10.03 5.08
C LEU A 57 -6.31 -9.43 5.95
N SER A 58 -6.40 -8.11 6.06
CA SER A 58 -7.45 -7.44 6.83
C SER A 58 -8.84 -7.72 6.25
N LYS A 59 -8.97 -7.75 4.93
CA LYS A 59 -10.22 -8.11 4.25
C LYS A 59 -10.63 -9.55 4.57
N LEU A 60 -9.70 -10.48 4.48
CA LEU A 60 -9.95 -11.89 4.79
C LEU A 60 -10.35 -12.06 6.25
N ASP A 61 -9.60 -11.46 7.18
CA ASP A 61 -9.88 -11.53 8.61
C ASP A 61 -11.24 -10.90 8.94
N ALA A 62 -11.59 -9.79 8.32
CA ALA A 62 -12.89 -9.14 8.48
C ALA A 62 -14.02 -10.04 7.99
N ASN A 63 -13.87 -10.68 6.83
CA ASN A 63 -14.87 -11.59 6.27
C ASN A 63 -15.07 -12.81 7.18
N ILE A 64 -14.00 -13.38 7.71
CA ILE A 64 -14.05 -14.52 8.62
C ILE A 64 -14.74 -14.13 9.93
N LEU A 65 -14.34 -13.01 10.52
CA LEU A 65 -14.91 -12.53 11.79
C LEU A 65 -16.39 -12.22 11.64
N GLU A 66 -16.79 -11.54 10.56
CA GLU A 66 -18.18 -11.24 10.26
C GLU A 66 -19.02 -12.50 10.13
N ALA A 67 -18.57 -13.48 9.36
CA ALA A 67 -19.28 -14.75 9.17
C ALA A 67 -19.40 -15.55 10.48
N LYS A 68 -18.32 -15.67 11.23
CA LYS A 68 -18.32 -16.37 12.53
C LYS A 68 -19.21 -15.68 13.56
N SER A 69 -19.16 -14.37 13.63
CA SER A 69 -19.96 -13.57 14.56
C SER A 69 -21.45 -13.68 14.24
N THR A 70 -21.80 -13.57 12.97
CA THR A 70 -23.18 -13.74 12.51
C THR A 70 -23.74 -15.12 12.89
N TYR A 71 -22.98 -16.18 12.62
CA TYR A 71 -23.37 -17.54 12.96
C TYR A 71 -23.51 -17.73 14.48
N GLN A 72 -22.53 -17.25 15.26
CA GLN A 72 -22.53 -17.41 16.71
C GLN A 72 -23.68 -16.64 17.38
N LEU A 73 -23.95 -15.42 16.94
CA LEU A 73 -25.03 -14.59 17.46
C LEU A 73 -26.41 -15.27 17.23
N ARG A 74 -26.60 -15.80 16.04
CA ARG A 74 -27.84 -16.54 15.71
C ARG A 74 -27.98 -17.81 16.56
N LYS A 75 -26.89 -18.56 16.70
CA LYS A 75 -26.88 -19.79 17.52
C LYS A 75 -27.17 -19.49 18.99
N ASP A 76 -26.59 -18.44 19.54
CA ASP A 76 -26.84 -18.02 20.91
C ASP A 76 -28.28 -17.58 21.12
N TRP A 77 -28.87 -16.85 20.16
CA TRP A 77 -30.27 -16.46 20.19
C TRP A 77 -31.17 -17.70 20.26
N VAL A 78 -30.98 -18.67 19.36
CA VAL A 78 -31.76 -19.91 19.31
C VAL A 78 -31.67 -20.71 20.62
N ASN A 79 -30.47 -20.74 21.23
CA ASN A 79 -30.19 -21.50 22.44
C ASN A 79 -30.71 -20.84 23.73
N THR A 80 -30.83 -19.50 23.75
CA THR A 80 -31.12 -18.75 24.98
C THR A 80 -32.47 -18.05 24.99
N SER A 81 -33.12 -17.90 23.83
CA SER A 81 -34.42 -17.25 23.70
C SER A 81 -35.52 -18.20 23.29
N ASN A 82 -36.68 -18.06 23.88
CA ASN A 82 -37.91 -18.79 23.48
C ASN A 82 -38.65 -18.06 22.34
N GLU A 83 -38.18 -16.88 21.94
CA GLU A 83 -38.78 -16.11 20.86
C GLU A 83 -38.27 -16.56 19.50
N LYS A 84 -39.07 -16.35 18.47
CA LYS A 84 -38.65 -16.57 17.09
C LYS A 84 -37.43 -15.68 16.76
N PRO A 85 -36.34 -16.23 16.16
CA PRO A 85 -35.18 -15.44 15.82
C PRO A 85 -35.54 -14.36 14.78
N PRO A 86 -34.89 -13.17 14.87
CA PRO A 86 -34.98 -12.15 13.85
C PRO A 86 -34.49 -12.63 12.47
N ALA A 87 -34.79 -11.86 11.44
CA ALA A 87 -34.26 -12.12 10.11
C ALA A 87 -32.73 -12.18 10.13
N MET A 88 -32.13 -12.94 9.22
CA MET A 88 -30.66 -13.11 9.12
C MET A 88 -29.93 -11.77 8.97
N SER A 89 -30.54 -10.80 8.29
CA SER A 89 -30.00 -9.44 8.12
C SER A 89 -29.72 -8.72 9.45
N TYR A 90 -30.47 -9.04 10.51
CA TYR A 90 -30.20 -8.48 11.85
C TYR A 90 -28.85 -8.97 12.40
N PHE A 91 -28.58 -10.26 12.28
CA PHE A 91 -27.32 -10.84 12.74
C PHE A 91 -26.15 -10.44 11.85
N GLU A 92 -26.37 -10.31 10.55
CA GLU A 92 -25.36 -9.80 9.59
C GLU A 92 -24.94 -8.37 9.93
N ALA A 93 -25.90 -7.50 10.24
CA ALA A 93 -25.60 -6.12 10.66
C ALA A 93 -24.75 -6.06 11.94
N GLN A 94 -25.01 -6.96 12.90
CA GLN A 94 -24.20 -7.06 14.11
C GLN A 94 -22.78 -7.59 13.80
N GLY A 95 -22.68 -8.57 12.92
CA GLY A 95 -21.39 -9.11 12.45
C GLY A 95 -20.55 -8.03 11.75
N GLU A 96 -21.17 -7.20 10.94
CA GLU A 96 -20.53 -6.05 10.30
C GLU A 96 -19.97 -5.06 11.34
N GLU A 97 -20.74 -4.75 12.39
CA GLU A 97 -20.29 -3.86 13.45
C GLU A 97 -19.10 -4.43 14.22
N ILE A 98 -19.10 -5.74 14.51
CA ILE A 98 -17.99 -6.42 15.19
C ILE A 98 -16.71 -6.38 14.35
N SER A 99 -16.82 -6.52 13.02
CA SER A 99 -15.68 -6.53 12.11
C SER A 99 -15.21 -5.13 11.67
N LYS A 100 -15.86 -4.07 12.14
CA LYS A 100 -15.63 -2.69 11.69
C LYS A 100 -14.18 -2.22 11.80
N SER A 101 -13.48 -2.56 12.88
CA SER A 101 -12.08 -2.16 13.07
C SER A 101 -11.16 -2.78 12.00
N LEU A 102 -11.40 -4.05 11.63
CA LEU A 102 -10.66 -4.72 10.56
C LEU A 102 -10.99 -4.12 9.19
N ARG A 103 -12.24 -3.74 8.96
CA ARG A 103 -12.64 -3.03 7.73
C ARG A 103 -11.96 -1.67 7.63
N THR A 104 -11.83 -0.95 8.74
CA THR A 104 -11.12 0.32 8.78
C THR A 104 -9.62 0.13 8.44
N THR A 105 -8.99 -0.89 9.00
CA THR A 105 -7.61 -1.25 8.67
C THR A 105 -7.45 -1.56 7.18
N GLN A 106 -8.38 -2.34 6.61
CA GLN A 106 -8.41 -2.64 5.18
C GLN A 106 -8.49 -1.37 4.33
N ILE A 107 -9.43 -0.48 4.64
CA ILE A 107 -9.64 0.77 3.88
C ILE A 107 -8.40 1.66 3.94
N ASN A 108 -7.79 1.78 5.13
CA ASN A 108 -6.57 2.57 5.30
C ASN A 108 -5.41 1.99 4.48
N ALA A 109 -5.24 0.67 4.49
CA ALA A 109 -4.20 0.00 3.71
C ALA A 109 -4.45 0.17 2.21
N GLU A 110 -5.68 0.05 1.74
CA GLU A 110 -6.05 0.28 0.33
C GLU A 110 -5.79 1.72 -0.11
N SER A 111 -6.06 2.70 0.78
CA SER A 111 -5.77 4.12 0.53
C SER A 111 -4.27 4.36 0.38
N MET A 112 -3.46 3.80 1.27
CA MET A 112 -2.00 3.91 1.19
C MET A 112 -1.46 3.21 -0.05
N LEU A 113 -1.99 2.04 -0.39
CA LEU A 113 -1.64 1.30 -1.59
C LEU A 113 -1.86 2.15 -2.85
N THR A 114 -3.01 2.82 -2.95
CA THR A 114 -3.32 3.70 -4.07
C THR A 114 -2.34 4.87 -4.18
N ARG A 115 -1.99 5.48 -3.04
CA ARG A 115 -1.02 6.59 -3.00
C ARG A 115 0.36 6.15 -3.47
N PHE A 116 0.85 5.02 -3.00
CA PHE A 116 2.17 4.52 -3.40
C PHE A 116 2.22 4.07 -4.85
N LYS A 117 1.14 3.49 -5.38
CA LYS A 117 1.05 3.15 -6.80
C LYS A 117 1.11 4.39 -7.68
N LYS A 118 0.44 5.48 -7.30
CA LYS A 118 0.51 6.76 -8.01
C LYS A 118 1.91 7.36 -7.95
N ALA A 119 2.53 7.35 -6.77
CA ALA A 119 3.90 7.85 -6.59
C ALA A 119 4.90 7.05 -7.43
N TYR A 120 4.76 5.73 -7.45
CA TYR A 120 5.58 4.83 -8.28
C TYR A 120 5.46 5.18 -9.76
N THR A 121 4.24 5.29 -10.28
CA THR A 121 3.99 5.62 -11.68
C THR A 121 4.55 7.01 -12.05
N SER A 122 4.38 8.00 -11.17
CA SER A 122 4.90 9.35 -11.39
C SER A 122 6.43 9.36 -11.45
N LEU A 123 7.07 8.64 -10.54
CA LEU A 123 8.53 8.55 -10.50
C LEU A 123 9.08 7.78 -11.70
N GLU A 124 8.41 6.70 -12.11
CA GLU A 124 8.77 5.94 -13.32
C GLU A 124 8.68 6.80 -14.58
N THR A 125 7.63 7.61 -14.71
CA THR A 125 7.47 8.55 -15.82
C THR A 125 8.60 9.58 -15.83
N LYS A 126 8.94 10.12 -14.66
CA LYS A 126 10.05 11.07 -14.50
C LYS A 126 11.40 10.42 -14.87
N GLN A 127 11.65 9.20 -14.44
CA GLN A 127 12.86 8.46 -14.77
C GLN A 127 12.96 8.20 -16.27
N ASN A 128 11.87 7.86 -16.93
CA ASN A 128 11.85 7.66 -18.38
C ASN A 128 12.18 8.95 -19.13
N ALA A 129 11.71 10.10 -18.64
CA ALA A 129 12.07 11.40 -19.19
C ALA A 129 13.58 11.69 -19.03
N LEU A 130 14.16 11.37 -17.88
CA LEU A 130 15.61 11.53 -17.64
C LEU A 130 16.43 10.59 -18.51
N LYS A 131 15.99 9.38 -18.76
CA LYS A 131 16.66 8.44 -19.67
C LYS A 131 16.72 8.99 -21.09
N LYS A 132 15.62 9.59 -21.56
CA LYS A 132 15.59 10.26 -22.87
C LYS A 132 16.52 11.48 -22.92
N LYS A 133 16.53 12.27 -21.85
CA LYS A 133 17.45 13.41 -21.71
C LYS A 133 18.91 12.97 -21.77
N LEU A 134 19.24 11.90 -21.04
CA LEU A 134 20.59 11.35 -21.04
C LEU A 134 21.03 10.87 -22.44
N GLU A 135 20.13 10.18 -23.13
CA GLU A 135 20.37 9.71 -24.49
C GLU A 135 20.65 10.88 -25.44
N ALA A 136 19.83 11.93 -25.38
CA ALA A 136 20.02 13.15 -26.18
C ALA A 136 21.36 13.83 -25.87
N MET A 137 21.73 13.94 -24.59
CA MET A 137 23.00 14.53 -24.17
C MET A 137 24.21 13.75 -24.71
N ARG A 138 24.15 12.43 -24.69
CA ARG A 138 25.19 11.55 -25.23
C ARG A 138 25.30 11.67 -26.75
N TYR A 139 24.21 11.94 -27.42
CA TYR A 139 24.18 12.15 -28.86
C TYR A 139 24.87 13.49 -29.25
N GLU A 140 24.70 14.53 -28.45
CA GLU A 140 25.31 15.84 -28.66
C GLU A 140 26.83 15.85 -28.39
N GLU A 141 27.33 14.93 -27.57
CA GLU A 141 28.76 14.79 -27.27
C GLU A 141 29.57 14.13 -28.41
N VAL A 142 28.90 13.54 -29.38
CA VAL A 142 29.50 12.91 -30.57
C VAL A 142 29.56 13.92 -31.72
#